data_e70f78dda59bd51fe71b4b8bf74d2e92
#
_entry.id   e70f78dda59bd51fe71b4b8bf74d2e92
#
_cell.length_a   1.000
_cell.length_b   1.000
_cell.length_c   1.000
_cell.angle_alpha   90.00
_cell.angle_beta   90.00
_cell.angle_gamma   90.00
#
_symmetry.space_group_name_H-M   'P 1'
#
loop_
_entity.id
_entity.type
_entity.pdbx_description
1 polymer ?
#
loop_
_entity_poly.entity_id
_entity_poly.type
_entity_poly.pdbx_seq_one_letter_code
_entity_poly.pdbx_strand_id
1 'polypeptide(L)'
;MSDTARAPVPVTVLTGYLGAGKTTLLNRILTENHGQKFAVVINEFGELGVDNDLVVDADEEVFEMNNGCICCTVRGDLIRILSGLMKRRDKFDGIIVETTGLADPAPVAQTFFVDDDVKRATKLDAIVTVVDAKHLPARLADSAEAQEQIAFADIIVLNKMDLVSEAEAAEVEKRIRAINPYAEIRRATKSDVPISAVIGRDAFNLERILEREPEFLSGEDDHEHDSEVNSVSFEVDRPIDAER
;
A
#
# COMPACT_ATOMS: atom_id res chain seq x y z
N MET A 1 23.27 -9.40 30.63
CA MET A 1 22.39 -8.28 30.26
C MET A 1 21.21 -8.91 29.55
N SER A 2 20.05 -8.90 30.18
CA SER A 2 18.84 -9.50 29.62
C SER A 2 18.42 -8.69 28.39
N ASP A 3 18.54 -9.31 27.23
CA ASP A 3 17.94 -8.85 25.99
C ASP A 3 16.41 -8.98 26.18
N THR A 4 15.80 -7.92 26.70
CA THR A 4 14.34 -7.83 26.71
C THR A 4 13.95 -7.70 25.24
N ALA A 5 13.45 -8.79 24.67
CA ALA A 5 12.96 -8.84 23.30
C ALA A 5 11.94 -7.68 23.12
N ARG A 6 12.36 -6.64 22.42
CA ARG A 6 11.47 -5.50 22.09
C ARG A 6 10.33 -6.00 21.21
N ALA A 7 9.13 -5.48 21.42
CA ALA A 7 7.98 -5.82 20.58
C ALA A 7 8.29 -5.51 19.10
N PRO A 8 7.86 -6.34 18.14
CA PRO A 8 8.05 -6.08 16.72
C PRO A 8 7.37 -4.76 16.31
N VAL A 9 7.97 -4.07 15.32
CA VAL A 9 7.46 -2.80 14.79
C VAL A 9 6.26 -3.10 13.90
N PRO A 10 5.08 -2.45 14.11
CA PRO A 10 3.94 -2.62 13.21
C PRO A 10 4.23 -2.01 11.84
N VAL A 11 3.82 -2.72 10.79
CA VAL A 11 3.95 -2.28 9.40
C VAL A 11 2.59 -2.30 8.74
N THR A 12 2.16 -1.16 8.21
CA THR A 12 0.96 -1.04 7.39
C THR A 12 1.35 -0.96 5.93
N VAL A 13 0.80 -1.84 5.10
CA VAL A 13 0.95 -1.77 3.64
C VAL A 13 -0.20 -0.95 3.08
N LEU A 14 0.12 0.15 2.39
CA LEU A 14 -0.83 1.03 1.73
C LEU A 14 -0.80 0.75 0.23
N THR A 15 -1.90 0.23 -0.31
CA THR A 15 -2.05 -0.10 -1.72
C THR A 15 -3.32 0.48 -2.31
N GLY A 16 -3.56 0.25 -3.59
CA GLY A 16 -4.73 0.71 -4.32
C GLY A 16 -4.36 1.24 -5.69
N TYR A 17 -5.29 1.17 -6.63
CA TYR A 17 -5.06 1.49 -8.04
C TYR A 17 -4.62 2.94 -8.26
N LEU A 18 -4.04 3.22 -9.44
CA LEU A 18 -3.59 4.56 -9.83
C LEU A 18 -4.70 5.61 -9.64
N GLY A 19 -4.36 6.73 -9.01
CA GLY A 19 -5.28 7.84 -8.80
C GLY A 19 -6.38 7.59 -7.75
N ALA A 20 -6.39 6.47 -7.03
CA ALA A 20 -7.39 6.16 -6.00
C ALA A 20 -7.33 7.11 -4.78
N GLY A 21 -6.15 7.69 -4.50
CA GLY A 21 -5.95 8.63 -3.38
C GLY A 21 -5.02 8.11 -2.28
N LYS A 22 -4.10 7.17 -2.60
CA LYS A 22 -3.07 6.66 -1.68
C LYS A 22 -2.23 7.78 -1.08
N THR A 23 -1.59 8.57 -1.92
CA THR A 23 -0.74 9.70 -1.51
C THR A 23 -1.54 10.73 -0.68
N THR A 24 -2.84 10.93 -0.98
CA THR A 24 -3.71 11.79 -0.16
C THR A 24 -3.88 11.21 1.24
N LEU A 25 -4.11 9.90 1.38
CA LEU A 25 -4.22 9.23 2.67
C LEU A 25 -2.87 9.27 3.42
N LEU A 26 -1.77 8.96 2.71
CA LEU A 26 -0.43 9.01 3.28
C LEU A 26 -0.11 10.40 3.83
N ASN A 27 -0.33 11.47 3.06
CA ASN A 27 -0.11 12.84 3.51
C ASN A 27 -0.93 13.19 4.75
N ARG A 28 -2.18 12.72 4.85
CA ARG A 28 -2.98 12.90 6.06
C ARG A 28 -2.37 12.18 7.25
N ILE A 29 -1.92 10.94 7.09
CA ILE A 29 -1.25 10.19 8.15
C ILE A 29 0.00 10.94 8.62
N LEU A 30 0.79 11.51 7.71
CA LEU A 30 2.03 12.23 8.04
C LEU A 30 1.80 13.60 8.67
N THR A 31 0.69 14.27 8.37
CA THR A 31 0.44 15.65 8.80
C THR A 31 -0.53 15.83 9.95
N GLU A 32 -1.45 14.85 10.15
CA GLU A 32 -2.40 14.93 11.26
C GLU A 32 -1.73 14.61 12.59
N ASN A 33 -2.11 15.32 13.63
CA ASN A 33 -1.55 15.10 14.97
C ASN A 33 -2.23 13.91 15.65
N HIS A 34 -1.69 12.72 15.47
CA HIS A 34 -2.11 11.48 16.14
C HIS A 34 -1.09 10.97 17.18
N GLY A 35 0.01 11.70 17.40
CA GLY A 35 1.01 11.40 18.43
C GLY A 35 1.93 10.22 18.12
N GLN A 36 1.93 9.69 16.89
CA GLN A 36 2.79 8.59 16.44
C GLN A 36 3.71 9.10 15.31
N LYS A 37 4.90 8.52 15.20
CA LYS A 37 5.86 8.79 14.12
C LYS A 37 5.99 7.57 13.23
N PHE A 38 5.99 7.77 11.92
CA PHE A 38 6.12 6.69 10.95
C PHE A 38 7.37 6.84 10.09
N ALA A 39 8.06 5.73 9.84
CA ALA A 39 8.96 5.62 8.71
C ALA A 39 8.14 5.23 7.48
N VAL A 40 8.40 5.88 6.35
CA VAL A 40 7.67 5.63 5.10
C VAL A 40 8.61 5.03 4.08
N VAL A 41 8.19 3.92 3.48
CA VAL A 41 8.87 3.28 2.36
C VAL A 41 7.96 3.40 1.15
N ILE A 42 8.40 4.16 0.15
CA ILE A 42 7.66 4.34 -1.10
C ILE A 42 8.29 3.44 -2.16
N ASN A 43 7.48 2.55 -2.73
CA ASN A 43 7.85 1.71 -3.85
C ASN A 43 7.20 2.27 -5.12
N GLU A 44 7.96 3.00 -5.93
CA GLU A 44 7.46 3.64 -7.14
C GLU A 44 8.05 3.06 -8.42
N PHE A 45 7.21 3.04 -9.48
CA PHE A 45 7.57 2.66 -10.83
C PHE A 45 8.01 3.91 -11.62
N GLY A 46 9.30 4.03 -11.93
CA GLY A 46 9.79 5.08 -12.84
C GLY A 46 11.16 5.63 -12.48
N GLU A 47 11.88 6.12 -13.49
CA GLU A 47 13.22 6.72 -13.34
C GLU A 47 13.21 8.13 -12.71
N LEU A 48 12.03 8.72 -12.52
CA LEU A 48 11.85 10.04 -11.92
C LEU A 48 10.79 9.92 -10.82
N GLY A 49 11.22 10.05 -9.57
CA GLY A 49 10.35 10.09 -8.39
C GLY A 49 9.41 11.32 -8.43
N VAL A 50 8.33 11.21 -9.20
CA VAL A 50 7.39 12.32 -9.42
C VAL A 50 6.52 12.58 -8.18
N ASP A 51 6.34 11.57 -7.33
CA ASP A 51 5.45 11.68 -6.16
C ASP A 51 6.14 12.21 -4.89
N ASN A 52 7.47 12.30 -4.87
CA ASN A 52 8.19 12.86 -3.71
C ASN A 52 7.82 14.30 -3.37
N ASP A 53 7.59 15.12 -4.40
CA ASP A 53 7.15 16.51 -4.21
C ASP A 53 5.71 16.61 -3.68
N LEU A 54 4.95 15.48 -3.69
CA LEU A 54 3.58 15.40 -3.20
C LEU A 54 3.50 14.96 -1.72
N VAL A 55 4.57 14.36 -1.19
CA VAL A 55 4.65 14.03 0.24
C VAL A 55 5.08 15.28 0.98
N VAL A 56 4.24 15.77 1.87
CA VAL A 56 4.51 16.98 2.66
C VAL A 56 5.74 16.74 3.51
N ASP A 57 6.62 17.75 3.54
CA ASP A 57 7.85 17.82 4.35
C ASP A 57 7.49 17.67 5.84
N ALA A 58 7.38 16.44 6.30
CA ALA A 58 7.18 16.09 7.70
C ALA A 58 8.55 15.75 8.30
N ASP A 59 8.75 15.95 9.61
CA ASP A 59 9.97 15.55 10.36
C ASP A 59 10.21 14.02 10.32
N GLU A 60 9.69 13.32 9.32
CA GLU A 60 9.68 11.87 9.15
C GLU A 60 10.67 11.43 8.08
N GLU A 61 11.33 10.29 8.31
CA GLU A 61 12.30 9.74 7.36
C GLU A 61 11.55 9.01 6.22
N VAL A 62 11.57 9.59 5.01
CA VAL A 62 11.03 8.97 3.78
C VAL A 62 12.16 8.21 3.08
N PHE A 63 11.91 6.96 2.73
CA PHE A 63 12.87 6.10 2.03
C PHE A 63 12.27 5.64 0.70
N GLU A 64 12.97 5.95 -0.39
CA GLU A 64 12.58 5.53 -1.72
C GLU A 64 13.25 4.23 -2.12
N MET A 65 12.50 3.40 -2.83
CA MET A 65 13.05 2.24 -3.52
C MET A 65 13.26 2.60 -4.99
N ASN A 66 14.52 2.86 -5.36
CA ASN A 66 14.90 3.13 -6.73
C ASN A 66 15.34 1.83 -7.41
N ASN A 67 14.47 1.11 -8.12
CA ASN A 67 14.91 0.13 -9.11
C ASN A 67 13.76 -0.37 -10.00
N GLY A 68 13.99 -0.26 -11.29
CA GLY A 68 13.03 -0.65 -12.32
C GLY A 68 13.12 -2.13 -12.73
N CYS A 69 12.84 -3.08 -11.83
CA CYS A 69 12.59 -4.47 -12.23
C CYS A 69 11.82 -5.25 -11.15
N ILE A 70 10.69 -5.81 -11.53
CA ILE A 70 9.45 -5.91 -10.77
C ILE A 70 9.34 -7.05 -9.75
N CYS A 71 10.06 -8.15 -9.82
CA CYS A 71 9.71 -9.30 -8.97
C CYS A 71 10.75 -9.66 -7.89
N CYS A 72 11.97 -9.95 -8.30
CA CYS A 72 13.00 -10.38 -7.33
C CYS A 72 13.70 -9.22 -6.64
N THR A 73 13.74 -8.04 -7.27
CA THR A 73 14.45 -6.86 -6.78
C THR A 73 13.66 -6.16 -5.68
N VAL A 74 12.33 -6.05 -5.81
CA VAL A 74 11.45 -5.37 -4.83
C VAL A 74 11.55 -5.99 -3.46
N ARG A 75 11.50 -7.34 -3.36
CA ARG A 75 11.63 -8.05 -2.07
C ARG A 75 13.01 -7.81 -1.45
N GLY A 76 14.10 -7.96 -2.22
CA GLY A 76 15.46 -7.75 -1.73
C GLY A 76 15.71 -6.32 -1.26
N ASP A 77 15.21 -5.33 -1.99
CA ASP A 77 15.34 -3.92 -1.63
C ASP A 77 14.50 -3.58 -0.40
N LEU A 78 13.27 -4.09 -0.30
CA LEU A 78 12.43 -3.91 0.89
C LEU A 78 13.11 -4.50 2.14
N ILE A 79 13.66 -5.72 2.08
CA ILE A 79 14.39 -6.34 3.18
C ILE A 79 15.59 -5.45 3.58
N ARG A 80 16.35 -4.94 2.61
CA ARG A 80 17.50 -4.07 2.87
C ARG A 80 17.09 -2.77 3.56
N ILE A 81 16.00 -2.12 3.11
CA ILE A 81 15.48 -0.89 3.70
C ILE A 81 14.97 -1.16 5.11
N LEU A 82 14.16 -2.19 5.31
CA LEU A 82 13.65 -2.59 6.62
C LEU A 82 14.79 -2.87 7.60
N SER A 83 15.85 -3.59 7.17
CA SER A 83 17.03 -3.84 7.98
C SER A 83 17.78 -2.55 8.34
N GLY A 84 17.81 -1.58 7.43
CA GLY A 84 18.35 -0.23 7.68
C GLY A 84 17.53 0.55 8.71
N LEU A 85 16.20 0.52 8.58
CA LEU A 85 15.25 1.14 9.50
C LEU A 85 15.35 0.56 10.91
N MET A 86 15.53 -0.76 11.04
CA MET A 86 15.65 -1.41 12.35
C MET A 86 16.84 -0.91 13.17
N LYS A 87 17.89 -0.38 12.54
CA LYS A 87 19.01 0.28 13.24
C LYS A 87 18.60 1.60 13.90
N ARG A 88 17.46 2.17 13.51
CA ARG A 88 16.93 3.47 13.96
C ARG A 88 15.53 3.35 14.56
N ARG A 89 15.12 2.13 14.96
CA ARG A 89 13.75 1.85 15.41
C ARG A 89 13.25 2.72 16.59
N ASP A 90 14.15 3.35 17.32
CA ASP A 90 13.79 4.25 18.44
C ASP A 90 13.24 5.61 17.95
N LYS A 91 13.27 5.89 16.65
CA LYS A 91 12.82 7.14 16.05
C LYS A 91 11.35 7.12 15.57
N PHE A 92 10.75 5.96 15.42
CA PHE A 92 9.39 5.80 14.88
C PHE A 92 8.62 4.71 15.61
N ASP A 93 7.29 4.82 15.59
CA ASP A 93 6.36 3.91 16.25
C ASP A 93 5.86 2.81 15.29
N GLY A 94 5.91 3.06 13.98
CA GLY A 94 5.49 2.13 12.94
C GLY A 94 6.13 2.44 11.58
N ILE A 95 5.88 1.57 10.62
CA ILE A 95 6.34 1.71 9.23
C ILE A 95 5.12 1.69 8.32
N ILE A 96 5.12 2.55 7.30
CA ILE A 96 4.15 2.51 6.20
C ILE A 96 4.90 2.13 4.94
N VAL A 97 4.44 1.11 4.23
CA VAL A 97 4.95 0.72 2.91
C VAL A 97 3.90 1.07 1.88
N GLU A 98 4.10 2.13 1.10
CA GLU A 98 3.24 2.47 -0.03
C GLU A 98 3.68 1.70 -1.27
N THR A 99 2.76 0.97 -1.90
CA THR A 99 3.01 0.29 -3.16
C THR A 99 2.57 1.13 -4.35
N THR A 100 3.13 0.87 -5.53
CA THR A 100 2.64 1.49 -6.77
C THR A 100 1.19 1.12 -7.04
N GLY A 101 0.51 1.95 -7.86
CA GLY A 101 -0.90 1.71 -8.19
C GLY A 101 -1.17 0.46 -9.02
N LEU A 102 -0.13 -0.14 -9.61
CA LEU A 102 -0.22 -1.37 -10.41
C LEU A 102 0.46 -2.56 -9.71
N ALA A 103 0.87 -2.42 -8.45
CA ALA A 103 1.51 -3.50 -7.73
C ALA A 103 0.49 -4.48 -7.13
N ASP A 104 0.80 -5.77 -7.25
CA ASP A 104 0.24 -6.80 -6.41
C ASP A 104 0.80 -6.64 -4.98
N PRO A 105 -0.05 -6.56 -3.95
CA PRO A 105 0.41 -6.46 -2.56
C PRO A 105 0.98 -7.77 -2.01
N ALA A 106 0.73 -8.91 -2.64
CA ALA A 106 1.12 -10.23 -2.14
C ALA A 106 2.63 -10.38 -1.93
N PRO A 107 3.53 -10.04 -2.88
CA PRO A 107 4.98 -10.15 -2.70
C PRO A 107 5.51 -9.25 -1.56
N VAL A 108 4.91 -8.06 -1.39
CA VAL A 108 5.25 -7.15 -0.28
C VAL A 108 4.84 -7.77 1.05
N ALA A 109 3.60 -8.25 1.16
CA ALA A 109 3.09 -8.89 2.37
C ALA A 109 3.89 -10.16 2.73
N GLN A 110 4.22 -10.98 1.74
CA GLN A 110 4.98 -12.23 1.88
C GLN A 110 6.36 -11.99 2.50
N THR A 111 7.01 -10.86 2.21
CA THR A 111 8.33 -10.48 2.75
C THR A 111 8.36 -10.53 4.28
N PHE A 112 7.26 -10.18 4.94
CA PHE A 112 7.13 -10.16 6.41
C PHE A 112 7.07 -11.56 7.06
N PHE A 113 6.92 -12.61 6.25
CA PHE A 113 6.80 -13.99 6.75
C PHE A 113 7.93 -14.90 6.30
N VAL A 114 8.55 -14.62 5.15
CA VAL A 114 9.59 -15.48 4.54
C VAL A 114 10.99 -15.10 4.99
N ASP A 115 11.27 -13.81 5.23
CA ASP A 115 12.57 -13.37 5.73
C ASP A 115 12.62 -13.41 7.27
N ASP A 116 13.56 -14.17 7.83
CA ASP A 116 13.66 -14.39 9.28
C ASP A 116 14.03 -13.12 10.06
N ASP A 117 14.80 -12.20 9.49
CA ASP A 117 15.22 -10.97 10.17
C ASP A 117 14.06 -9.97 10.18
N VAL A 118 13.35 -9.83 9.06
CA VAL A 118 12.14 -9.00 8.96
C VAL A 118 11.04 -9.52 9.88
N LYS A 119 10.76 -10.83 9.86
CA LYS A 119 9.74 -11.48 10.70
C LYS A 119 9.97 -11.30 12.19
N ARG A 120 11.24 -11.29 12.63
CA ARG A 120 11.58 -11.06 14.05
C ARG A 120 11.47 -9.59 14.46
N ALA A 121 11.73 -8.68 13.53
CA ALA A 121 11.83 -7.26 13.80
C ALA A 121 10.52 -6.50 13.60
N THR A 122 9.64 -7.00 12.74
CA THR A 122 8.41 -6.33 12.31
C THR A 122 7.20 -7.24 12.44
N LYS A 123 6.01 -6.63 12.44
CA LYS A 123 4.70 -7.32 12.39
C LYS A 123 3.82 -6.62 11.36
N LEU A 124 3.31 -7.36 10.40
CA LEU A 124 2.32 -6.82 9.47
C LEU A 124 1.03 -6.50 10.25
N ASP A 125 0.68 -5.21 10.29
CA ASP A 125 -0.47 -4.67 11.01
C ASP A 125 -1.76 -4.81 10.19
N ALA A 126 -1.71 -4.32 8.95
CA ALA A 126 -2.83 -4.37 8.02
C ALA A 126 -2.37 -4.10 6.59
N ILE A 127 -3.13 -4.61 5.62
CA ILE A 127 -3.12 -4.17 4.22
C ILE A 127 -4.31 -3.23 4.02
N VAL A 128 -4.01 -1.95 3.76
CA VAL A 128 -5.00 -0.89 3.54
C VAL A 128 -5.06 -0.59 2.07
N THR A 129 -6.21 -0.84 1.44
CA THR A 129 -6.43 -0.61 0.02
C THR A 129 -7.32 0.62 -0.18
N VAL A 130 -6.80 1.63 -0.89
CA VAL A 130 -7.60 2.80 -1.28
C VAL A 130 -8.26 2.52 -2.63
N VAL A 131 -9.56 2.66 -2.68
CA VAL A 131 -10.38 2.34 -3.85
C VAL A 131 -11.14 3.58 -4.32
N ASP A 132 -11.06 3.88 -5.62
CA ASP A 132 -11.88 4.90 -6.27
C ASP A 132 -13.28 4.37 -6.55
N ALA A 133 -14.28 4.85 -5.80
CA ALA A 133 -15.67 4.40 -5.93
C ALA A 133 -16.22 4.59 -7.34
N LYS A 134 -15.82 5.66 -8.05
CA LYS A 134 -16.31 5.97 -9.39
C LYS A 134 -15.73 5.06 -10.46
N HIS A 135 -14.44 4.73 -10.36
CA HIS A 135 -13.73 4.03 -11.42
C HIS A 135 -13.55 2.53 -11.17
N LEU A 136 -13.78 2.04 -9.94
CA LEU A 136 -13.60 0.63 -9.62
C LEU A 136 -14.37 -0.32 -10.55
N PRO A 137 -15.64 -0.08 -10.91
CA PRO A 137 -16.38 -0.99 -11.78
C PRO A 137 -15.70 -1.27 -13.12
N ALA A 138 -15.04 -0.25 -13.70
CA ALA A 138 -14.27 -0.40 -14.93
C ALA A 138 -12.95 -1.14 -14.65
N ARG A 139 -12.24 -0.78 -13.57
CA ARG A 139 -10.96 -1.41 -13.22
C ARG A 139 -11.09 -2.92 -12.91
N LEU A 140 -12.16 -3.32 -12.28
CA LEU A 140 -12.43 -4.76 -12.05
C LEU A 140 -12.67 -5.56 -13.34
N ALA A 141 -12.97 -4.89 -14.44
CA ALA A 141 -13.19 -5.53 -15.73
C ALA A 141 -11.92 -5.66 -16.56
N ASP A 142 -10.93 -4.75 -16.32
CA ASP A 142 -9.74 -4.61 -17.18
C ASP A 142 -8.40 -4.78 -16.43
N SER A 143 -8.39 -5.02 -15.10
CA SER A 143 -7.15 -5.15 -14.33
C SER A 143 -7.24 -6.26 -13.29
N ALA A 144 -6.32 -7.21 -13.38
CA ALA A 144 -6.13 -8.27 -12.37
C ALA A 144 -5.61 -7.67 -11.06
N GLU A 145 -4.70 -6.68 -11.13
CA GLU A 145 -4.11 -6.03 -9.97
C GLU A 145 -5.17 -5.33 -9.11
N ALA A 146 -6.18 -4.71 -9.74
CA ALA A 146 -7.29 -4.11 -8.99
C ALA A 146 -8.09 -5.16 -8.20
N GLN A 147 -8.23 -6.37 -8.73
CA GLN A 147 -8.88 -7.49 -8.04
C GLN A 147 -8.00 -8.01 -6.90
N GLU A 148 -6.69 -8.20 -7.13
CA GLU A 148 -5.75 -8.66 -6.11
C GLU A 148 -5.62 -7.67 -4.96
N GLN A 149 -5.52 -6.37 -5.24
CA GLN A 149 -5.49 -5.33 -4.21
C GLN A 149 -6.72 -5.37 -3.28
N ILE A 150 -7.91 -5.66 -3.82
CA ILE A 150 -9.13 -5.84 -3.01
C ILE A 150 -9.09 -7.15 -2.25
N ALA A 151 -8.62 -8.20 -2.88
CA ALA A 151 -8.61 -9.55 -2.33
C ALA A 151 -7.73 -9.67 -1.09
N PHE A 152 -6.57 -9.01 -1.10
CA PHE A 152 -5.62 -8.99 0.01
C PHE A 152 -5.95 -7.95 1.09
N ALA A 153 -6.88 -7.02 0.84
CA ALA A 153 -7.20 -5.95 1.78
C ALA A 153 -7.75 -6.46 3.12
N ASP A 154 -7.23 -5.94 4.20
CA ASP A 154 -7.87 -6.01 5.53
C ASP A 154 -8.85 -4.85 5.71
N ILE A 155 -8.45 -3.67 5.22
CA ILE A 155 -9.22 -2.44 5.29
C ILE A 155 -9.30 -1.83 3.89
N ILE A 156 -10.50 -1.47 3.47
CA ILE A 156 -10.75 -0.77 2.21
C ILE A 156 -11.26 0.64 2.50
N VAL A 157 -10.49 1.63 2.06
CA VAL A 157 -10.93 3.03 2.04
C VAL A 157 -11.62 3.28 0.69
N LEU A 158 -12.94 3.18 0.67
CA LEU A 158 -13.77 3.47 -0.50
C LEU A 158 -13.87 4.97 -0.65
N ASN A 159 -12.96 5.52 -1.44
CA ASN A 159 -12.73 6.95 -1.60
C ASN A 159 -13.53 7.55 -2.76
N LYS A 160 -13.56 8.88 -2.83
CA LYS A 160 -14.26 9.68 -3.84
C LYS A 160 -15.77 9.46 -3.83
N MET A 161 -16.33 9.29 -2.64
CA MET A 161 -17.77 9.12 -2.44
C MET A 161 -18.60 10.30 -2.94
N ASP A 162 -18.00 11.48 -3.06
CA ASP A 162 -18.57 12.68 -3.64
C ASP A 162 -18.84 12.58 -5.16
N LEU A 163 -18.27 11.58 -5.84
CA LEU A 163 -18.41 11.36 -7.29
C LEU A 163 -19.44 10.29 -7.66
N VAL A 164 -20.09 9.67 -6.68
CA VAL A 164 -21.04 8.58 -6.88
C VAL A 164 -22.33 8.81 -6.08
N SER A 165 -23.45 8.32 -6.60
CA SER A 165 -24.70 8.24 -5.86
C SER A 165 -24.65 7.09 -4.83
N GLU A 166 -25.58 7.11 -3.87
CA GLU A 166 -25.69 6.03 -2.88
C GLU A 166 -25.97 4.65 -3.52
N ALA A 167 -26.74 4.63 -4.61
CA ALA A 167 -27.03 3.40 -5.35
C ALA A 167 -25.77 2.84 -6.06
N GLU A 168 -24.96 3.71 -6.67
CA GLU A 168 -23.67 3.33 -7.27
C GLU A 168 -22.69 2.85 -6.20
N ALA A 169 -22.62 3.53 -5.06
CA ALA A 169 -21.78 3.14 -3.93
C ALA A 169 -22.15 1.74 -3.40
N ALA A 170 -23.44 1.47 -3.23
CA ALA A 170 -23.91 0.17 -2.78
C ALA A 170 -23.57 -0.95 -3.78
N GLU A 171 -23.63 -0.70 -5.08
CA GLU A 171 -23.25 -1.68 -6.10
C GLU A 171 -21.70 -1.92 -6.07
N VAL A 172 -20.93 -0.87 -5.87
CA VAL A 172 -19.46 -0.98 -5.71
C VAL A 172 -19.10 -1.83 -4.47
N GLU A 173 -19.73 -1.55 -3.33
CA GLU A 173 -19.52 -2.33 -2.11
C GLU A 173 -19.90 -3.80 -2.30
N LYS A 174 -21.00 -4.07 -3.01
CA LYS A 174 -21.41 -5.44 -3.33
C LYS A 174 -20.36 -6.17 -4.16
N ARG A 175 -19.72 -5.52 -5.15
CA ARG A 175 -18.62 -6.08 -5.93
C ARG A 175 -17.40 -6.33 -5.08
N ILE A 176 -17.03 -5.39 -4.21
CA ILE A 176 -15.94 -5.57 -3.26
C ILE A 176 -16.21 -6.78 -2.37
N ARG A 177 -17.42 -6.90 -1.81
CA ARG A 177 -17.81 -8.02 -0.95
C ARG A 177 -17.81 -9.37 -1.66
N ALA A 178 -18.06 -9.39 -2.97
CA ALA A 178 -17.98 -10.60 -3.77
C ALA A 178 -16.53 -11.11 -3.92
N ILE A 179 -15.54 -10.21 -3.91
CA ILE A 179 -14.11 -10.54 -3.99
C ILE A 179 -13.57 -10.82 -2.59
N ASN A 180 -13.85 -9.93 -1.63
CA ASN A 180 -13.35 -9.99 -0.26
C ASN A 180 -14.49 -9.70 0.75
N PRO A 181 -15.14 -10.73 1.27
CA PRO A 181 -16.21 -10.57 2.25
C PRO A 181 -15.73 -10.09 3.63
N TYR A 182 -14.42 -10.22 3.92
CA TYR A 182 -13.85 -9.97 5.25
C TYR A 182 -13.35 -8.56 5.45
N ALA A 183 -12.94 -7.87 4.38
CA ALA A 183 -12.37 -6.52 4.49
C ALA A 183 -13.31 -5.53 5.18
N GLU A 184 -12.77 -4.72 6.07
CA GLU A 184 -13.52 -3.60 6.66
C GLU A 184 -13.61 -2.44 5.66
N ILE A 185 -14.81 -2.06 5.22
CA ILE A 185 -15.00 -0.96 4.26
C ILE A 185 -15.25 0.34 5.02
N ARG A 186 -14.49 1.38 4.69
CA ARG A 186 -14.63 2.77 5.17
C ARG A 186 -14.88 3.69 4.00
N ARG A 187 -16.05 4.33 3.96
CA ARG A 187 -16.39 5.33 2.95
C ARG A 187 -15.67 6.64 3.23
N ALA A 188 -15.13 7.27 2.19
CA ALA A 188 -14.36 8.50 2.31
C ALA A 188 -14.57 9.45 1.12
N THR A 189 -14.35 10.73 1.38
CA THR A 189 -14.12 11.76 0.37
C THR A 189 -12.78 12.39 0.64
N LYS A 190 -11.89 12.49 -0.36
CA LYS A 190 -10.51 12.94 -0.19
C LYS A 190 -9.73 12.17 0.89
N SER A 191 -9.97 10.85 0.96
CA SER A 191 -9.38 9.95 1.95
C SER A 191 -9.64 10.37 3.40
N ASP A 192 -10.72 11.09 3.68
CA ASP A 192 -11.09 11.55 5.01
C ASP A 192 -11.67 10.40 5.84
N VAL A 193 -10.78 9.70 6.52
CA VAL A 193 -11.08 8.66 7.50
C VAL A 193 -10.29 8.94 8.79
N PRO A 194 -10.77 8.53 9.97
CA PRO A 194 -9.96 8.59 11.18
C PRO A 194 -8.67 7.78 10.99
N ILE A 195 -7.50 8.36 11.32
CA ILE A 195 -6.21 7.67 11.16
C ILE A 195 -6.18 6.36 11.94
N SER A 196 -6.78 6.33 13.13
CA SER A 196 -6.95 5.11 13.95
C SER A 196 -7.81 4.02 13.27
N ALA A 197 -8.51 4.32 12.20
CA ALA A 197 -9.26 3.32 11.45
C ALA A 197 -8.41 2.60 10.39
N VAL A 198 -7.20 3.09 10.11
CA VAL A 198 -6.31 2.55 9.07
C VAL A 198 -4.92 2.17 9.59
N ILE A 199 -4.50 2.68 10.76
CA ILE A 199 -3.20 2.42 11.37
C ILE A 199 -3.38 1.79 12.74
N GLY A 200 -2.46 0.85 13.12
CA GLY A 200 -2.47 0.20 14.43
C GLY A 200 -3.69 -0.70 14.64
N ARG A 201 -4.12 -1.36 13.58
CA ARG A 201 -5.38 -2.13 13.57
C ARG A 201 -5.22 -3.56 14.01
N ASP A 202 -4.01 -4.12 13.88
CA ASP A 202 -3.74 -5.55 14.09
C ASP A 202 -4.75 -6.45 13.32
N ALA A 203 -5.06 -6.02 12.09
CA ALA A 203 -6.14 -6.59 11.29
C ALA A 203 -5.68 -7.68 10.34
N PHE A 204 -4.36 -7.77 10.07
CA PHE A 204 -3.82 -8.77 9.17
C PHE A 204 -4.03 -10.19 9.72
N ASN A 205 -4.57 -11.06 8.87
CA ASN A 205 -4.81 -12.45 9.21
C ASN A 205 -4.19 -13.38 8.16
N LEU A 206 -3.06 -14.01 8.54
CA LEU A 206 -2.34 -14.93 7.66
C LEU A 206 -3.17 -16.18 7.31
N GLU A 207 -3.96 -16.72 8.25
CA GLU A 207 -4.78 -17.93 8.00
C GLU A 207 -5.78 -17.67 6.87
N ARG A 208 -6.40 -16.48 6.85
CA ARG A 208 -7.31 -16.06 5.80
C ARG A 208 -6.61 -15.98 4.43
N ILE A 209 -5.37 -15.49 4.40
CA ILE A 209 -4.59 -15.43 3.15
C ILE A 209 -4.28 -16.86 2.67
N LEU A 210 -3.84 -17.75 3.58
CA LEU A 210 -3.52 -19.13 3.24
C LEU A 210 -4.74 -19.97 2.81
N GLU A 211 -5.95 -19.64 3.29
CA GLU A 211 -7.19 -20.26 2.78
C GLU A 211 -7.43 -19.91 1.31
N ARG A 212 -7.07 -18.72 0.89
CA ARG A 212 -7.18 -18.23 -0.50
C ARG A 212 -6.01 -18.68 -1.36
N GLU A 213 -4.80 -18.51 -0.82
CA GLU A 213 -3.52 -18.81 -1.49
C GLU A 213 -2.68 -19.73 -0.61
N PRO A 214 -2.89 -21.04 -0.71
CA PRO A 214 -2.15 -22.03 0.10
C PRO A 214 -0.63 -21.94 -0.09
N GLU A 215 -0.19 -21.50 -1.26
CA GLU A 215 1.23 -21.38 -1.62
C GLU A 215 1.84 -20.01 -1.28
N PHE A 216 1.09 -19.11 -0.66
CA PHE A 216 1.54 -17.76 -0.29
C PHE A 216 2.90 -17.73 0.41
N LEU A 217 3.26 -18.74 1.20
CA LEU A 217 4.55 -18.83 1.90
C LEU A 217 5.61 -19.62 1.14
N SER A 218 5.31 -20.27 0.00
CA SER A 218 6.28 -21.10 -0.73
C SER A 218 7.36 -20.27 -1.46
N GLY A 219 7.10 -19.02 -1.73
CA GLY A 219 8.03 -18.10 -2.40
C GLY A 219 8.17 -18.34 -3.91
N GLU A 220 7.39 -19.24 -4.48
CA GLU A 220 7.30 -19.44 -5.92
C GLU A 220 6.28 -18.43 -6.47
N ASP A 221 6.78 -17.35 -7.05
CA ASP A 221 5.96 -16.31 -7.69
C ASP A 221 5.63 -16.75 -9.11
N ASP A 222 4.47 -17.38 -9.29
CA ASP A 222 3.88 -17.72 -10.61
C ASP A 222 2.85 -16.65 -11.04
N HIS A 223 3.03 -15.39 -10.60
CA HIS A 223 2.15 -14.30 -11.02
C HIS A 223 2.58 -13.74 -12.38
N GLU A 224 1.76 -13.99 -13.41
CA GLU A 224 1.90 -13.30 -14.71
C GLU A 224 1.53 -11.82 -14.51
N HIS A 225 2.51 -10.94 -14.66
CA HIS A 225 2.26 -9.50 -14.69
C HIS A 225 1.71 -9.09 -16.05
N ASP A 226 0.75 -8.18 -16.03
CA ASP A 226 0.25 -7.55 -17.24
C ASP A 226 1.38 -6.74 -17.90
N SER A 227 1.99 -7.31 -18.94
CA SER A 227 3.08 -6.71 -19.70
C SER A 227 2.61 -5.58 -20.66
N GLU A 228 1.30 -5.30 -20.70
CA GLU A 228 0.71 -4.30 -21.58
C GLU A 228 0.79 -2.88 -21.01
N VAL A 229 1.07 -2.71 -19.71
CA VAL A 229 1.18 -1.39 -19.07
C VAL A 229 2.65 -1.00 -18.92
N ASN A 230 3.07 0.01 -19.69
CA ASN A 230 4.40 0.61 -19.59
C ASN A 230 4.29 2.06 -19.10
N SER A 231 5.20 2.44 -18.19
CA SER A 231 5.36 3.84 -17.78
C SER A 231 6.34 4.52 -18.72
N VAL A 232 5.95 5.68 -19.24
CA VAL A 232 6.82 6.55 -20.03
C VAL A 232 6.83 7.91 -19.37
N SER A 233 8.00 8.36 -18.90
CA SER A 233 8.21 9.71 -18.41
C SER A 233 9.03 10.52 -19.40
N PHE A 234 8.72 11.80 -19.55
CA PHE A 234 9.53 12.74 -20.30
C PHE A 234 9.52 14.09 -19.63
N GLU A 235 10.69 14.71 -19.63
CA GLU A 235 10.90 16.05 -19.10
C GLU A 235 10.75 17.07 -20.23
N VAL A 236 10.04 18.17 -19.97
CA VAL A 236 9.80 19.22 -20.95
C VAL A 236 10.30 20.54 -20.40
N ASP A 237 11.38 21.07 -20.99
CA ASP A 237 12.02 22.36 -20.61
C ASP A 237 11.18 23.60 -20.94
N ARG A 238 9.97 23.46 -21.46
CA ARG A 238 9.10 24.57 -21.88
C ARG A 238 7.71 24.43 -21.31
N PRO A 239 7.02 25.55 -21.02
CA PRO A 239 5.62 25.51 -20.64
C PRO A 239 4.79 24.78 -21.66
N ILE A 240 3.98 23.82 -21.21
CA ILE A 240 3.03 23.08 -22.06
C ILE A 240 1.78 23.95 -22.22
N ASP A 241 1.34 24.14 -23.47
CA ASP A 241 0.09 24.82 -23.77
C ASP A 241 -1.08 23.87 -23.45
N ALA A 242 -1.86 24.19 -22.43
CA ALA A 242 -2.98 23.37 -21.93
C ALA A 242 -4.18 23.32 -22.89
N GLU A 243 -4.15 24.10 -24.00
CA GLU A 243 -5.23 24.13 -25.02
C GLU A 243 -4.90 23.30 -26.28
N ARG A 244 -3.79 22.52 -26.27
CA ARG A 244 -3.42 21.69 -27.41
C ARG A 244 -3.31 20.21 -27.06
#